data_fca864bf29388a25d80c0f239386d389
#
_entry.id   fca864bf29388a25d80c0f239386d389
#
_cell.length_a   1.000
_cell.length_b   1.000
_cell.length_c   1.000
_cell.angle_alpha   90.00
_cell.angle_beta   90.00
_cell.angle_gamma   90.00
#
_symmetry.space_group_name_H-M   'P 1'
#
loop_
_entity.id
_entity.type
_entity.pdbx_description
1 polymer ?
#
loop_
_entity_poly.entity_id
_entity_poly.type
_entity_poly.pdbx_seq_one_letter_code
_entity_poly.pdbx_strand_id
1 'polypeptide(L)'
;VVMRKFDCARWLELAQQHRATHTILVPVQYQRLMDFHQFDEYDLSSMALKYCTSAPFSAELKAEVVRRMSGALIEIYSMTEGGVVCLLRADIYPDKLHTVGIPWGGSEVFTIDEQLNRLPAGEIGELVGRSTTMMSGYQNQPEKTEEASWYDDSGERWQRMGDIGRVDEEGFVTLLGRSKDMIISGGFNIYPRDLEDALLQ
;
A
#
# COMPACT_ATOMS: atom_id res chain seq x y z
N VAL A 1 3.26 22.62 7.64
CA VAL A 1 4.58 23.03 7.10
C VAL A 1 4.78 22.29 5.78
N VAL A 2 5.22 23.01 4.74
CA VAL A 2 5.48 22.44 3.41
C VAL A 2 6.92 22.73 3.02
N MET A 3 7.62 21.73 2.47
CA MET A 3 9.00 21.86 1.99
C MET A 3 9.00 21.85 0.45
N ARG A 4 9.86 22.69 -0.18
CA ARG A 4 10.01 22.69 -1.66
C ARG A 4 10.70 21.42 -2.18
N LYS A 5 11.61 20.86 -1.39
CA LYS A 5 12.36 19.63 -1.68
C LYS A 5 12.57 18.92 -0.35
N PHE A 6 12.46 17.59 -0.36
CA PHE A 6 12.71 16.78 0.82
C PHE A 6 14.21 16.78 1.15
N ASP A 7 14.52 17.11 2.40
CA ASP A 7 15.83 17.07 3.02
C ASP A 7 15.66 16.56 4.46
N CYS A 8 16.43 15.56 4.88
CA CYS A 8 16.24 14.91 6.16
C CYS A 8 16.47 15.84 7.34
N ALA A 9 17.61 16.57 7.37
CA ALA A 9 17.93 17.48 8.47
C ALA A 9 16.86 18.56 8.59
N ARG A 10 16.47 19.16 7.46
CA ARG A 10 15.46 20.21 7.45
C ARG A 10 14.08 19.71 7.84
N TRP A 11 13.71 18.49 7.45
CA TRP A 11 12.44 17.88 7.86
C TRP A 11 12.40 17.67 9.37
N LEU A 12 13.47 17.13 9.95
CA LEU A 12 13.61 16.88 11.39
C LEU A 12 13.59 18.19 12.20
N GLU A 13 14.37 19.21 11.77
CA GLU A 13 14.34 20.55 12.37
C GLU A 13 12.92 21.14 12.42
N LEU A 14 12.21 21.10 11.27
CA LEU A 14 10.85 21.65 11.18
C LEU A 14 9.86 20.85 12.01
N ALA A 15 9.96 19.51 12.00
CA ALA A 15 9.09 18.65 12.79
C ALA A 15 9.24 18.95 14.29
N GLN A 16 10.47 19.07 14.79
CA GLN A 16 10.77 19.44 16.17
C GLN A 16 10.32 20.86 16.49
N GLN A 17 10.76 21.84 15.68
CA GLN A 17 10.49 23.28 15.90
C GLN A 17 9.00 23.58 15.98
N HIS A 18 8.21 22.98 15.09
CA HIS A 18 6.76 23.19 15.02
C HIS A 18 5.94 22.18 15.81
N ARG A 19 6.61 21.27 16.54
CA ARG A 19 5.96 20.17 17.26
C ARG A 19 4.92 19.46 16.38
N ALA A 20 5.36 19.06 15.18
CA ALA A 20 4.47 18.45 14.19
C ALA A 20 3.83 17.19 14.76
N THR A 21 2.52 17.07 14.58
CA THR A 21 1.74 15.94 15.10
C THR A 21 1.42 14.91 14.03
N HIS A 22 1.42 15.32 12.76
CA HIS A 22 1.06 14.45 11.62
C HIS A 22 2.05 14.65 10.47
N THR A 23 2.34 13.56 9.78
CA THR A 23 3.11 13.60 8.54
C THR A 23 2.57 12.59 7.53
N ILE A 24 2.77 12.87 6.24
CA ILE A 24 2.59 11.92 5.16
C ILE A 24 3.88 11.90 4.34
N LEU A 25 4.47 10.73 4.20
CA LEU A 25 5.72 10.50 3.47
C LEU A 25 5.57 9.25 2.60
N VAL A 26 6.46 9.11 1.61
CA VAL A 26 6.60 7.88 0.83
C VAL A 26 7.73 7.00 1.40
N PRO A 27 7.79 5.69 1.10
CA PRO A 27 8.76 4.77 1.71
C PRO A 27 10.21 5.25 1.61
N VAL A 28 10.64 5.75 0.45
CA VAL A 28 12.01 6.25 0.27
C VAL A 28 12.35 7.45 1.17
N GLN A 29 11.37 8.24 1.59
CA GLN A 29 11.59 9.33 2.54
C GLN A 29 11.74 8.79 3.96
N TYR A 30 10.95 7.79 4.34
CA TYR A 30 11.14 7.08 5.60
C TYR A 30 12.51 6.39 5.64
N GLN A 31 12.91 5.68 4.57
CA GLN A 31 14.23 5.07 4.50
C GLN A 31 15.35 6.09 4.74
N ARG A 32 15.31 7.21 4.03
CA ARG A 32 16.32 8.28 4.21
C ARG A 32 16.34 8.87 5.61
N LEU A 33 15.18 8.96 6.30
CA LEU A 33 15.12 9.40 7.69
C LEU A 33 15.73 8.35 8.62
N MET A 34 15.45 7.07 8.41
CA MET A 34 16.02 5.98 9.23
C MET A 34 17.53 5.86 9.06
N ASP A 35 18.04 6.09 7.83
CA ASP A 35 19.48 6.08 7.50
C ASP A 35 20.20 7.36 7.95
N PHE A 36 19.48 8.41 8.33
CA PHE A 36 20.09 9.68 8.72
C PHE A 36 20.75 9.57 10.08
N HIS A 37 22.09 9.71 10.12
CA HIS A 37 22.93 9.45 11.30
C HIS A 37 22.57 10.28 12.54
N GLN A 38 21.98 11.45 12.36
CA GLN A 38 21.56 12.33 13.46
C GLN A 38 20.07 12.24 13.78
N PHE A 39 19.36 11.25 13.24
CA PHE A 39 17.89 11.13 13.40
C PHE A 39 17.49 11.15 14.89
N ASP A 40 18.18 10.39 15.72
CA ASP A 40 17.84 10.22 17.15
C ASP A 40 18.22 11.44 18.02
N GLU A 41 18.85 12.47 17.44
CA GLU A 41 19.16 13.75 18.12
C GLU A 41 17.93 14.70 18.16
N TYR A 42 16.87 14.41 17.39
CA TYR A 42 15.70 15.27 17.29
C TYR A 42 14.53 14.76 18.13
N ASP A 43 13.84 15.71 18.79
CA ASP A 43 12.61 15.40 19.55
C ASP A 43 11.40 15.33 18.64
N LEU A 44 10.97 14.12 18.33
CA LEU A 44 9.74 13.82 17.57
C LEU A 44 8.59 13.32 18.48
N SER A 45 8.66 13.52 19.79
CA SER A 45 7.64 13.06 20.75
C SER A 45 6.25 13.62 20.51
N SER A 46 6.13 14.75 19.81
CA SER A 46 4.86 15.34 19.42
C SER A 46 4.16 14.60 18.28
N MET A 47 4.88 13.74 17.53
CA MET A 47 4.31 13.02 16.39
C MET A 47 3.26 12.01 16.86
N ALA A 48 2.01 12.22 16.50
CA ALA A 48 0.89 11.37 16.85
C ALA A 48 0.58 10.36 15.72
N LEU A 49 0.79 10.75 14.46
CA LEU A 49 0.35 9.96 13.33
C LEU A 49 1.24 10.15 12.11
N LYS A 50 1.68 9.04 11.54
CA LYS A 50 2.50 8.96 10.34
C LYS A 50 1.74 8.18 9.27
N TYR A 51 1.62 8.75 8.08
CA TYR A 51 1.05 8.08 6.93
C TYR A 51 2.13 7.71 5.92
N CYS A 52 1.98 6.57 5.27
CA CYS A 52 2.78 6.14 4.13
C CYS A 52 1.90 5.63 3.00
N THR A 53 2.25 5.95 1.76
CA THR A 53 1.50 5.52 0.57
C THR A 53 2.38 5.58 -0.69
N SER A 54 1.83 5.18 -1.82
CA SER A 54 2.31 5.41 -3.19
C SER A 54 3.46 4.51 -3.68
N ALA A 55 4.05 3.66 -2.84
CA ALA A 55 5.09 2.72 -3.24
C ALA A 55 5.13 1.52 -2.27
N PRO A 56 5.78 0.41 -2.63
CA PRO A 56 5.98 -0.70 -1.71
C PRO A 56 6.75 -0.27 -0.45
N PHE A 57 6.22 -0.65 0.71
CA PHE A 57 6.78 -0.34 2.01
C PHE A 57 7.16 -1.65 2.71
N SER A 58 8.46 -1.93 2.86
CA SER A 58 8.91 -3.21 3.40
C SER A 58 8.54 -3.39 4.87
N ALA A 59 8.40 -4.63 5.30
CA ALA A 59 8.08 -4.97 6.69
C ALA A 59 9.16 -4.48 7.66
N GLU A 60 10.43 -4.60 7.27
CA GLU A 60 11.60 -4.17 8.04
C GLU A 60 11.59 -2.65 8.27
N LEU A 61 11.35 -1.89 7.21
CA LEU A 61 11.30 -0.44 7.30
C LEU A 61 10.09 0.03 8.11
N LYS A 62 8.92 -0.61 7.97
CA LYS A 62 7.75 -0.35 8.84
C LYS A 62 8.10 -0.58 10.32
N ALA A 63 8.72 -1.73 10.62
CA ALA A 63 9.15 -2.06 11.98
C ALA A 63 10.12 -1.03 12.55
N GLU A 64 11.10 -0.59 11.74
CA GLU A 64 12.06 0.42 12.16
C GLU A 64 11.40 1.78 12.44
N VAL A 65 10.52 2.24 11.54
CA VAL A 65 9.77 3.49 11.71
C VAL A 65 8.88 3.44 12.97
N VAL A 66 8.20 2.31 13.22
CA VAL A 66 7.38 2.13 14.43
C VAL A 66 8.25 2.19 15.69
N ARG A 67 9.43 1.56 15.66
CA ARG A 67 10.35 1.52 16.80
C ARG A 67 10.98 2.87 17.12
N ARG A 68 11.36 3.68 16.09
CA ARG A 68 12.14 4.92 16.26
C ARG A 68 11.33 6.20 16.26
N MET A 69 10.12 6.19 15.71
CA MET A 69 9.27 7.38 15.64
C MET A 69 8.03 7.23 16.52
N SER A 70 7.75 8.22 17.35
CA SER A 70 6.54 8.27 18.16
C SER A 70 5.25 8.24 17.33
N GLY A 71 4.16 7.79 17.92
CA GLY A 71 2.82 7.79 17.33
C GLY A 71 2.56 6.62 16.38
N ALA A 72 1.34 6.53 15.90
CA ALA A 72 0.89 5.46 15.02
C ALA A 72 1.49 5.57 13.62
N LEU A 73 1.72 4.43 12.95
CA LEU A 73 2.08 4.35 11.54
C LEU A 73 0.92 3.70 10.76
N ILE A 74 0.40 4.43 9.78
CA ILE A 74 -0.65 3.94 8.89
C ILE A 74 -0.11 3.88 7.46
N GLU A 75 -0.01 2.68 6.90
CA GLU A 75 0.14 2.52 5.46
C GLU A 75 -1.21 2.55 4.79
N ILE A 76 -1.29 3.23 3.65
CA ILE A 76 -2.50 3.34 2.82
C ILE A 76 -2.21 2.73 1.46
N TYR A 77 -2.92 1.67 1.11
CA TYR A 77 -2.97 1.12 -0.24
C TYR A 77 -4.27 1.53 -0.89
N SER A 78 -4.18 2.19 -2.03
CA SER A 78 -5.33 2.59 -2.86
C SER A 78 -4.86 3.00 -4.24
N MET A 79 -5.80 3.24 -5.13
CA MET A 79 -5.58 3.84 -6.44
C MET A 79 -6.52 5.04 -6.64
N THR A 80 -6.15 5.93 -7.57
CA THR A 80 -6.95 7.14 -7.86
C THR A 80 -8.33 6.79 -8.41
N GLU A 81 -8.45 5.68 -9.11
CA GLU A 81 -9.68 5.10 -9.62
C GLU A 81 -10.64 4.61 -8.51
N GLY A 82 -10.14 4.46 -7.28
CA GLY A 82 -10.94 4.27 -6.09
C GLY A 82 -11.43 2.85 -5.81
N GLY A 83 -10.94 1.81 -6.49
CA GLY A 83 -11.41 0.43 -6.33
C GLY A 83 -11.45 -0.03 -4.87
N VAL A 84 -10.32 -0.09 -4.19
CA VAL A 84 -10.25 -0.39 -2.75
C VAL A 84 -9.37 0.61 -2.02
N VAL A 85 -9.65 0.84 -0.76
CA VAL A 85 -8.76 1.47 0.21
C VAL A 85 -8.45 0.47 1.30
N CYS A 86 -7.18 0.08 1.44
CA CYS A 86 -6.73 -0.72 2.58
C CYS A 86 -5.87 0.13 3.51
N LEU A 87 -5.99 -0.12 4.82
CA LEU A 87 -5.19 0.52 5.85
C LEU A 87 -4.49 -0.52 6.71
N LEU A 88 -3.18 -0.37 6.88
CA LEU A 88 -2.40 -1.11 7.86
C LEU A 88 -2.02 -0.19 9.03
N ARG A 89 -2.48 -0.50 10.22
CA ARG A 89 -1.98 0.05 11.48
C ARG A 89 -0.76 -0.77 11.92
N ALA A 90 0.41 -0.38 11.43
CA ALA A 90 1.66 -1.12 11.65
C ALA A 90 2.04 -1.23 13.15
N ASP A 91 1.63 -0.26 13.94
CA ASP A 91 1.81 -0.23 15.40
C ASP A 91 0.88 -1.20 16.16
N ILE A 92 -0.25 -1.60 15.56
CA ILE A 92 -1.22 -2.53 16.16
C ILE A 92 -0.99 -3.97 15.67
N TYR A 93 -0.57 -4.13 14.41
CA TYR A 93 -0.45 -5.43 13.75
C TYR A 93 1.01 -5.76 13.40
N PRO A 94 1.90 -5.99 14.39
CA PRO A 94 3.33 -6.25 14.16
C PRO A 94 3.58 -7.54 13.34
N ASP A 95 2.69 -8.51 13.41
CA ASP A 95 2.80 -9.77 12.66
C ASP A 95 2.30 -9.65 11.21
N LYS A 96 1.66 -8.53 10.84
CA LYS A 96 1.08 -8.28 9.51
C LYS A 96 1.83 -7.20 8.72
N LEU A 97 3.05 -6.84 9.11
CA LEU A 97 3.83 -5.77 8.44
C LEU A 97 4.13 -6.06 6.96
N HIS A 98 4.10 -7.33 6.55
CA HIS A 98 4.25 -7.74 5.15
C HIS A 98 3.02 -7.46 4.28
N THR A 99 1.90 -7.02 4.87
CA THR A 99 0.64 -6.70 4.18
C THR A 99 0.45 -5.20 4.01
N VAL A 100 -0.54 -4.80 3.23
CA VAL A 100 -1.03 -3.41 3.13
C VAL A 100 -2.28 -3.17 3.99
N GLY A 101 -2.57 -4.11 4.89
CA GLY A 101 -3.69 -4.02 5.82
C GLY A 101 -5.00 -4.57 5.29
N ILE A 102 -6.09 -4.11 5.88
CA ILE A 102 -7.45 -4.56 5.61
C ILE A 102 -8.27 -3.48 4.90
N PRO A 103 -9.32 -3.84 4.14
CA PRO A 103 -10.24 -2.88 3.55
C PRO A 103 -10.84 -1.95 4.61
N TRP A 104 -10.94 -0.67 4.29
CA TRP A 104 -11.44 0.38 5.17
C TRP A 104 -12.55 1.19 4.49
N GLY A 105 -13.41 1.82 5.31
CA GLY A 105 -14.42 2.77 4.85
C GLY A 105 -15.51 2.16 3.96
N GLY A 106 -15.85 0.90 4.17
CA GLY A 106 -16.84 0.17 3.35
C GLY A 106 -16.26 -0.33 2.03
N SER A 107 -14.93 -0.34 1.90
CA SER A 107 -14.26 -1.02 0.77
C SER A 107 -14.35 -2.53 0.92
N GLU A 108 -14.42 -3.22 -0.21
CA GLU A 108 -14.40 -4.67 -0.33
C GLU A 108 -13.32 -5.09 -1.32
N VAL A 109 -12.68 -6.24 -1.12
CA VAL A 109 -11.63 -6.76 -1.99
C VAL A 109 -11.62 -8.28 -1.98
N PHE A 110 -11.29 -8.87 -3.12
CA PHE A 110 -11.00 -10.30 -3.29
C PHE A 110 -10.04 -10.48 -4.46
N THR A 111 -9.65 -11.72 -4.74
CA THR A 111 -8.81 -12.08 -5.89
C THR A 111 -9.61 -12.85 -6.94
N ILE A 112 -9.19 -12.70 -8.20
CA ILE A 112 -9.73 -13.46 -9.36
C ILE A 112 -8.60 -14.18 -10.08
N ASP A 113 -8.95 -15.30 -10.75
CA ASP A 113 -8.06 -16.03 -11.66
C ASP A 113 -8.01 -15.42 -13.07
N GLU A 114 -7.23 -16.03 -13.96
CA GLU A 114 -7.11 -15.61 -15.37
C GLU A 114 -8.43 -15.79 -16.16
N GLN A 115 -9.33 -16.61 -15.68
CA GLN A 115 -10.67 -16.84 -16.25
C GLN A 115 -11.72 -15.90 -15.63
N LEU A 116 -11.29 -14.94 -14.80
CA LEU A 116 -12.10 -13.96 -14.09
C LEU A 116 -13.03 -14.58 -13.02
N ASN A 117 -12.78 -15.80 -12.56
CA ASN A 117 -13.52 -16.40 -11.46
C ASN A 117 -12.97 -15.89 -10.12
N ARG A 118 -13.87 -15.62 -9.17
CA ARG A 118 -13.50 -15.28 -7.81
C ARG A 118 -12.80 -16.45 -7.12
N LEU A 119 -11.65 -16.15 -6.49
CA LEU A 119 -10.85 -17.13 -5.75
C LEU A 119 -11.20 -17.16 -4.26
N PRO A 120 -10.98 -18.31 -3.59
CA PRO A 120 -11.06 -18.42 -2.13
C PRO A 120 -10.00 -17.52 -1.44
N ALA A 121 -10.24 -17.23 -0.14
CA ALA A 121 -9.25 -16.55 0.67
C ALA A 121 -7.91 -17.31 0.71
N GLY A 122 -6.80 -16.58 0.67
CA GLY A 122 -5.44 -17.12 0.65
C GLY A 122 -4.89 -17.40 -0.75
N GLU A 123 -5.73 -17.57 -1.76
CA GLU A 123 -5.30 -17.84 -3.14
C GLU A 123 -4.78 -16.56 -3.83
N ILE A 124 -3.72 -16.75 -4.63
CA ILE A 124 -3.08 -15.67 -5.37
C ILE A 124 -3.83 -15.41 -6.68
N GLY A 125 -4.16 -14.15 -6.93
CA GLY A 125 -4.81 -13.72 -8.16
C GLY A 125 -4.74 -12.20 -8.35
N GLU A 126 -5.42 -11.69 -9.38
CA GLU A 126 -5.58 -10.25 -9.56
C GLU A 126 -6.57 -9.71 -8.52
N LEU A 127 -6.19 -8.63 -7.85
CA LEU A 127 -7.04 -7.95 -6.89
C LEU A 127 -8.17 -7.20 -7.59
N VAL A 128 -9.38 -7.41 -7.09
CA VAL A 128 -10.60 -6.71 -7.52
C VAL A 128 -11.21 -6.05 -6.30
N GLY A 129 -11.52 -4.76 -6.40
CA GLY A 129 -12.02 -4.00 -5.27
C GLY A 129 -13.20 -3.10 -5.61
N ARG A 130 -13.97 -2.78 -4.58
CA ARG A 130 -15.10 -1.86 -4.66
C ARG A 130 -15.11 -0.93 -3.45
N SER A 131 -15.43 0.33 -3.69
CA SER A 131 -15.64 1.33 -2.63
C SER A 131 -16.64 2.38 -3.06
N THR A 132 -17.09 3.18 -2.11
CA THR A 132 -17.97 4.34 -2.38
C THR A 132 -17.28 5.48 -3.14
N THR A 133 -15.95 5.43 -3.24
CA THR A 133 -15.13 6.44 -3.94
C THR A 133 -14.69 6.00 -5.32
N MET A 134 -15.19 4.86 -5.81
CA MET A 134 -14.85 4.33 -7.12
C MET A 134 -15.26 5.30 -8.25
N MET A 135 -14.36 5.56 -9.20
CA MET A 135 -14.63 6.42 -10.36
C MET A 135 -15.80 5.87 -11.17
N SER A 136 -16.53 6.77 -11.86
CA SER A 136 -17.57 6.37 -12.81
C SER A 136 -16.99 5.82 -14.12
N GLY A 137 -15.77 6.18 -14.48
CA GLY A 137 -15.05 5.70 -15.65
C GLY A 137 -13.97 6.67 -16.12
N TYR A 138 -13.16 6.25 -17.09
CA TYR A 138 -12.18 7.09 -17.76
C TYR A 138 -12.86 8.00 -18.78
N GLN A 139 -12.55 9.29 -18.73
CA GLN A 139 -13.16 10.29 -19.61
C GLN A 139 -12.86 9.99 -21.08
N ASN A 140 -13.92 9.88 -21.90
CA ASN A 140 -13.86 9.58 -23.33
C ASN A 140 -13.12 8.26 -23.68
N GLN A 141 -13.05 7.31 -22.74
CA GLN A 141 -12.39 6.01 -22.92
C GLN A 141 -13.24 4.87 -22.33
N PRO A 142 -14.44 4.61 -22.89
CA PRO A 142 -15.34 3.57 -22.37
C PRO A 142 -14.73 2.16 -22.44
N GLU A 143 -13.96 1.87 -23.49
CA GLU A 143 -13.27 0.58 -23.65
C GLU A 143 -12.28 0.32 -22.51
N LYS A 144 -11.46 1.33 -22.13
CA LYS A 144 -10.54 1.20 -20.99
C LYS A 144 -11.27 1.11 -19.65
N THR A 145 -12.44 1.73 -19.55
CA THR A 145 -13.28 1.58 -18.36
C THR A 145 -13.77 0.14 -18.24
N GLU A 146 -14.19 -0.46 -19.34
CA GLU A 146 -14.65 -1.84 -19.38
C GLU A 146 -13.50 -2.82 -19.08
N GLU A 147 -12.33 -2.65 -19.70
CA GLU A 147 -11.13 -3.44 -19.43
C GLU A 147 -10.72 -3.43 -17.95
N ALA A 148 -10.92 -2.29 -17.27
CA ALA A 148 -10.63 -2.12 -15.85
C ALA A 148 -11.79 -2.52 -14.94
N SER A 149 -12.88 -3.07 -15.48
CA SER A 149 -14.07 -3.47 -14.74
C SER A 149 -14.17 -4.99 -14.61
N TRP A 150 -14.75 -5.42 -13.53
CA TRP A 150 -15.23 -6.78 -13.29
C TRP A 150 -16.67 -6.67 -12.78
N TYR A 151 -17.54 -7.61 -13.16
CA TYR A 151 -18.94 -7.58 -12.77
C TYR A 151 -19.29 -8.86 -12.03
N ASP A 152 -19.99 -8.72 -10.91
CA ASP A 152 -20.52 -9.87 -10.18
C ASP A 152 -21.82 -10.41 -10.83
N ASP A 153 -22.35 -11.50 -10.26
CA ASP A 153 -23.57 -12.16 -10.74
C ASP A 153 -24.82 -11.27 -10.70
N SER A 154 -24.79 -10.19 -9.89
CA SER A 154 -25.86 -9.19 -9.83
C SER A 154 -25.70 -8.09 -10.87
N GLY A 155 -24.60 -8.07 -11.60
CA GLY A 155 -24.23 -7.04 -12.55
C GLY A 155 -23.62 -5.79 -11.89
N GLU A 156 -23.22 -5.88 -10.62
CA GLU A 156 -22.56 -4.78 -9.92
C GLU A 156 -21.10 -4.68 -10.33
N ARG A 157 -20.65 -3.45 -10.61
CA ARG A 157 -19.31 -3.17 -11.11
C ARG A 157 -18.28 -3.10 -9.98
N TRP A 158 -17.16 -3.76 -10.17
CA TRP A 158 -15.97 -3.72 -9.35
C TRP A 158 -14.78 -3.24 -10.18
N GLN A 159 -13.78 -2.66 -9.54
CA GLN A 159 -12.56 -2.19 -10.18
C GLN A 159 -11.49 -3.28 -10.13
N ARG A 160 -10.96 -3.68 -11.28
CA ARG A 160 -9.73 -4.45 -11.37
C ARG A 160 -8.57 -3.54 -11.00
N MET A 161 -7.78 -3.93 -9.99
CA MET A 161 -6.71 -3.10 -9.45
C MET A 161 -5.44 -3.16 -10.29
N GLY A 162 -5.30 -4.20 -11.14
CA GLY A 162 -4.09 -4.46 -11.90
C GLY A 162 -2.90 -4.87 -11.02
N ASP A 163 -3.14 -5.15 -9.74
CA ASP A 163 -2.19 -5.69 -8.80
C ASP A 163 -2.46 -7.18 -8.57
N ILE A 164 -1.40 -7.97 -8.50
CA ILE A 164 -1.46 -9.38 -8.09
C ILE A 164 -1.19 -9.44 -6.59
N GLY A 165 -1.99 -10.25 -5.91
CA GLY A 165 -1.88 -10.40 -4.47
C GLY A 165 -2.75 -11.53 -3.93
N ARG A 166 -2.94 -11.53 -2.64
CA ARG A 166 -3.86 -12.45 -1.94
C ARG A 166 -4.54 -11.72 -0.80
N VAL A 167 -5.71 -12.19 -0.44
CA VAL A 167 -6.47 -11.73 0.74
C VAL A 167 -6.55 -12.93 1.69
N ASP A 168 -6.00 -12.82 2.90
CA ASP A 168 -6.03 -13.91 3.87
C ASP A 168 -7.42 -14.05 4.54
N GLU A 169 -7.60 -15.10 5.36
CA GLU A 169 -8.87 -15.37 6.06
C GLU A 169 -9.26 -14.26 7.04
N GLU A 170 -8.30 -13.45 7.50
CA GLU A 170 -8.53 -12.30 8.38
C GLU A 170 -8.80 -11.00 7.60
N GLY A 171 -8.75 -11.06 6.26
CA GLY A 171 -8.97 -9.94 5.35
C GLY A 171 -7.74 -9.07 5.07
N PHE A 172 -6.53 -9.46 5.51
CA PHE A 172 -5.31 -8.72 5.19
C PHE A 172 -4.87 -8.98 3.76
N VAL A 173 -4.52 -7.90 3.06
CA VAL A 173 -4.09 -7.91 1.67
C VAL A 173 -2.58 -7.92 1.59
N THR A 174 -2.01 -8.91 0.90
CA THR A 174 -0.59 -8.98 0.54
C THR A 174 -0.42 -8.68 -0.94
N LEU A 175 0.43 -7.72 -1.30
CA LEU A 175 0.77 -7.40 -2.69
C LEU A 175 2.01 -8.18 -3.13
N LEU A 176 1.97 -8.75 -4.34
CA LEU A 176 3.06 -9.52 -4.96
C LEU A 176 3.66 -8.83 -6.18
N GLY A 177 2.93 -7.88 -6.79
CA GLY A 177 3.40 -7.13 -7.94
C GLY A 177 2.27 -6.60 -8.81
N ARG A 178 2.64 -6.02 -9.94
CA ARG A 178 1.67 -5.61 -10.97
C ARG A 178 1.39 -6.78 -11.92
N SER A 179 0.14 -6.94 -12.34
CA SER A 179 -0.27 -7.95 -13.31
C SER A 179 0.55 -7.86 -14.61
N LYS A 180 0.76 -6.64 -15.12
CA LYS A 180 1.55 -6.37 -16.36
C LYS A 180 3.07 -6.53 -16.20
N ASP A 181 3.59 -6.54 -14.98
CA ASP A 181 5.03 -6.64 -14.70
C ASP A 181 5.41 -8.08 -14.31
N MET A 182 4.44 -8.99 -14.22
CA MET A 182 4.66 -10.40 -13.94
C MET A 182 5.48 -11.07 -15.06
N ILE A 183 6.52 -11.79 -14.69
CA ILE A 183 7.39 -12.50 -15.62
C ILE A 183 6.91 -13.95 -15.72
N ILE A 184 6.65 -14.42 -16.94
CA ILE A 184 6.32 -15.82 -17.19
C ILE A 184 7.56 -16.51 -17.76
N SER A 185 8.09 -17.50 -17.05
CA SER A 185 9.24 -18.28 -17.47
C SER A 185 9.01 -19.78 -17.26
N GLY A 186 9.10 -20.56 -18.34
CA GLY A 186 8.90 -22.01 -18.27
C GLY A 186 7.52 -22.46 -17.74
N GLY A 187 6.51 -21.60 -17.86
CA GLY A 187 5.15 -21.87 -17.35
C GLY A 187 4.96 -21.50 -15.86
N PHE A 188 5.95 -20.87 -15.23
CA PHE A 188 5.86 -20.36 -13.87
C PHE A 188 5.70 -18.86 -13.86
N ASN A 189 4.80 -18.38 -13.00
CA ASN A 189 4.64 -16.95 -12.70
C ASN A 189 5.73 -16.53 -11.70
N ILE A 190 6.58 -15.57 -12.09
CA ILE A 190 7.60 -14.98 -11.23
C ILE A 190 7.15 -13.56 -10.93
N TYR A 191 6.93 -13.28 -9.67
CA TYR A 191 6.50 -11.97 -9.22
C TYR A 191 7.73 -11.10 -8.94
N PRO A 192 7.80 -9.86 -9.48
CA PRO A 192 8.93 -8.96 -9.26
C PRO A 192 9.29 -8.79 -7.78
N ARG A 193 8.29 -8.77 -6.91
CA ARG A 193 8.48 -8.63 -5.47
C ARG A 193 9.35 -9.73 -4.85
N ASP A 194 9.17 -10.98 -5.28
CA ASP A 194 9.96 -12.10 -4.78
C ASP A 194 11.45 -11.95 -5.13
N LEU A 195 11.73 -11.38 -6.33
CA LEU A 195 13.10 -11.09 -6.77
C LEU A 195 13.68 -9.89 -6.03
N GLU A 196 12.91 -8.84 -5.84
CA GLU A 196 13.32 -7.64 -5.12
C GLU A 196 13.66 -7.97 -3.65
N ASP A 197 12.81 -8.75 -2.98
CA ASP A 197 13.03 -9.17 -1.59
C ASP A 197 14.27 -10.09 -1.47
N ALA A 198 14.55 -10.93 -2.48
CA ALA A 198 15.76 -11.74 -2.50
C ALA A 198 17.05 -10.94 -2.75
N LEU A 199 16.97 -9.82 -3.48
CA LEU A 199 18.12 -8.94 -3.77
C LEU A 199 18.43 -7.97 -2.63
N LEU A 200 17.51 -7.75 -1.71
CA LEU A 200 17.68 -6.87 -0.56
C LEU A 200 18.22 -7.59 0.69
N GLN A 201 18.36 -8.91 0.65
CA GLN A 201 18.98 -9.75 1.71
C GLN A 201 20.51 -9.77 1.56
#